data_198e98ab6ad8ab7e627e5d646516b86d
#
_entry.id   198e98ab6ad8ab7e627e5d646516b86d
#
_cell.length_a   1.000
_cell.length_b   1.000
_cell.length_c   1.000
_cell.angle_alpha   90.00
_cell.angle_beta   90.00
_cell.angle_gamma   90.00
#
_symmetry.space_group_name_H-M   'P 1'
#
loop_
_entity.id
_entity.type
_entity.pdbx_description
1 polymer ?
#
loop_
_entity_poly.entity_id
_entity_poly.type
_entity_poly.pdbx_seq_one_letter_code
_entity_poly.pdbx_strand_id
1 'polypeptide(L)'
;MRKVAALFLMAAWLVGCSAAPVASGSTAPEGKEIPGLIWESSMEPEYATQFAVDYYQGGYALMEVIGDCRYLVVPEGKEVPEGLDESIKVLQQPLDTIYLQATSAMALFDRIDGLGSIRLVGTRKDGWYVENAVKAMEEGRMLFSGSYSQPDYELMVEEGCNLAIESTMILHAPKVREMIEQLGIPVFVEHASYEKHPLGRTEWVKVYGVMLDKEQEAEAFFQTQTDAIRQFRDIENTGKTVAFFYLASNGSVNVRATSDYVPKMMEIAGGNYVFSDISDPDSRRSSVSLTMEEFYSTAVGADYLIYNAAIDDPIYTIDELIAKDSLFADFKAVKNGDVWCTGKYLFQATDITGELIVDFHHMLTGQEDMHFLYKLK
;
A
#
# COMPACT_ATOMS: atom_id res chain seq x y z
N MET A 1 -86.58 43.78 5.88
CA MET A 1 -86.00 45.11 5.60
C MET A 1 -84.49 45.04 5.73
N ARG A 2 -83.74 45.61 4.81
CA ARG A 2 -82.33 45.69 4.59
C ARG A 2 -81.67 44.44 3.95
N LYS A 3 -81.49 44.57 2.64
CA LYS A 3 -80.69 43.75 1.76
C LYS A 3 -79.23 44.16 1.94
N VAL A 4 -78.36 43.19 2.15
CA VAL A 4 -76.93 43.40 2.08
C VAL A 4 -76.43 42.61 0.88
N ALA A 5 -75.85 43.36 -0.08
CA ALA A 5 -75.22 42.81 -1.27
C ALA A 5 -73.78 42.32 -0.91
N ALA A 6 -73.50 41.08 -1.25
CA ALA A 6 -72.14 40.50 -1.17
C ALA A 6 -71.44 40.71 -2.50
N LEU A 7 -70.32 41.44 -2.46
CA LEU A 7 -69.40 41.67 -3.58
C LEU A 7 -68.42 40.48 -3.65
N PHE A 8 -68.46 39.71 -4.73
CA PHE A 8 -67.42 38.68 -5.00
C PHE A 8 -66.21 39.33 -5.66
N LEU A 9 -65.09 39.35 -4.96
CA LEU A 9 -63.79 39.68 -5.51
C LEU A 9 -63.15 38.39 -6.05
N MET A 10 -63.04 38.25 -7.38
CA MET A 10 -62.23 37.23 -8.05
C MET A 10 -60.70 37.59 -7.89
N ALA A 11 -60.00 36.88 -7.08
CA ALA A 11 -58.53 36.94 -7.03
C ALA A 11 -57.98 35.98 -8.10
N ALA A 12 -57.35 36.53 -9.14
CA ALA A 12 -56.59 35.79 -10.13
C ALA A 12 -55.27 35.32 -9.51
N TRP A 13 -55.11 34.01 -9.38
CA TRP A 13 -53.82 33.39 -9.00
C TRP A 13 -52.93 33.34 -10.24
N LEU A 14 -51.91 34.18 -10.30
CA LEU A 14 -50.77 34.06 -11.19
C LEU A 14 -49.89 32.94 -10.66
N VAL A 15 -49.92 31.77 -11.31
CA VAL A 15 -48.93 30.71 -11.09
C VAL A 15 -47.64 31.16 -11.73
N GLY A 16 -46.77 31.74 -10.93
CA GLY A 16 -45.37 31.95 -11.28
C GLY A 16 -44.66 30.61 -11.26
N CYS A 17 -44.22 30.11 -12.42
CA CYS A 17 -43.23 29.06 -12.50
C CYS A 17 -41.94 29.58 -11.91
N SER A 18 -41.73 29.30 -10.62
CA SER A 18 -40.42 29.42 -9.99
C SER A 18 -39.55 28.28 -10.54
N ALA A 19 -38.64 28.59 -11.46
CA ALA A 19 -37.55 27.69 -11.80
C ALA A 19 -36.77 27.44 -10.49
N ALA A 20 -36.70 26.17 -10.09
CA ALA A 20 -35.81 25.77 -8.99
C ALA A 20 -34.37 26.25 -9.30
N PRO A 21 -33.65 26.79 -8.33
CA PRO A 21 -32.25 27.13 -8.55
C PRO A 21 -31.52 25.83 -8.96
N VAL A 22 -30.89 25.88 -10.13
CA VAL A 22 -29.85 24.89 -10.51
C VAL A 22 -28.87 24.92 -9.37
N ALA A 23 -28.66 23.79 -8.71
CA ALA A 23 -27.65 23.63 -7.70
C ALA A 23 -26.32 24.13 -8.29
N SER A 24 -25.79 25.20 -7.75
CA SER A 24 -24.46 25.69 -8.09
C SER A 24 -23.50 24.57 -7.76
N GLY A 25 -22.93 23.91 -8.78
CA GLY A 25 -21.87 22.95 -8.60
C GLY A 25 -20.79 23.61 -7.73
N SER A 26 -20.31 22.90 -6.72
CA SER A 26 -19.19 23.37 -5.92
C SER A 26 -18.02 23.62 -6.85
N THR A 27 -17.41 24.81 -6.78
CA THR A 27 -16.17 25.08 -7.52
C THR A 27 -15.12 24.15 -6.98
N ALA A 28 -14.43 23.42 -7.90
CA ALA A 28 -13.32 22.57 -7.52
C ALA A 28 -12.29 23.39 -6.70
N PRO A 29 -11.66 22.80 -5.67
CA PRO A 29 -10.54 23.39 -5.00
C PRO A 29 -9.41 23.73 -5.99
N GLU A 30 -8.57 24.70 -5.65
CA GLU A 30 -7.44 25.13 -6.50
C GLU A 30 -6.55 23.94 -6.89
N GLY A 31 -6.29 23.80 -8.19
CA GLY A 31 -5.46 22.72 -8.76
C GLY A 31 -6.19 21.39 -9.02
N LYS A 32 -7.51 21.33 -8.73
CA LYS A 32 -8.35 20.14 -8.95
C LYS A 32 -9.35 20.32 -10.10
N GLU A 33 -9.20 21.40 -10.88
CA GLU A 33 -10.07 21.65 -12.02
C GLU A 33 -9.70 20.72 -13.19
N ILE A 34 -10.68 19.96 -13.68
CA ILE A 34 -10.59 19.20 -14.92
C ILE A 34 -11.60 19.78 -15.91
N PRO A 35 -11.16 20.16 -17.11
CA PRO A 35 -12.08 20.72 -18.12
C PRO A 35 -13.28 19.81 -18.36
N GLY A 36 -14.48 20.37 -18.30
CA GLY A 36 -15.72 19.64 -18.55
C GLY A 36 -16.22 18.73 -17.42
N LEU A 37 -15.45 18.54 -16.34
CA LEU A 37 -15.86 17.77 -15.18
C LEU A 37 -16.29 18.67 -14.01
N ILE A 38 -17.25 18.22 -13.23
CA ILE A 38 -17.72 18.89 -12.00
C ILE A 38 -17.17 18.09 -10.82
N TRP A 39 -16.34 18.73 -9.99
CA TRP A 39 -15.79 18.13 -8.77
C TRP A 39 -16.92 17.84 -7.75
N GLU A 40 -16.84 16.72 -7.06
CA GLU A 40 -17.81 16.29 -6.06
C GLU A 40 -17.19 16.24 -4.65
N SER A 41 -16.07 15.55 -4.50
CA SER A 41 -15.43 15.33 -3.20
C SER A 41 -13.97 14.91 -3.36
N SER A 42 -13.24 14.89 -2.26
CA SER A 42 -11.91 14.28 -2.16
C SER A 42 -11.96 13.10 -1.21
N MET A 43 -11.16 12.07 -1.48
CA MET A 43 -10.86 11.04 -0.50
C MET A 43 -10.00 11.65 0.60
N GLU A 44 -10.32 11.33 1.86
CA GLU A 44 -9.51 11.72 3.03
C GLU A 44 -8.80 10.47 3.55
N PRO A 45 -7.53 10.22 3.15
CA PRO A 45 -6.77 9.10 3.67
C PRO A 45 -6.55 9.24 5.18
N GLU A 46 -6.65 8.14 5.92
CA GLU A 46 -6.49 8.15 7.38
C GLU A 46 -5.01 8.10 7.79
N TYR A 47 -4.18 7.40 7.04
CA TYR A 47 -2.76 7.17 7.32
C TYR A 47 -1.84 7.45 6.13
N ALA A 48 -2.33 7.23 4.91
CA ALA A 48 -1.51 7.41 3.71
C ALA A 48 -1.23 8.88 3.42
N THR A 49 -0.02 9.15 2.94
CA THR A 49 0.47 10.50 2.64
C THR A 49 1.04 10.63 1.23
N GLN A 50 1.13 9.53 0.49
CA GLN A 50 1.79 9.50 -0.80
C GLN A 50 0.82 9.44 -1.98
N PHE A 51 -0.49 9.52 -1.73
CA PHE A 51 -1.49 9.68 -2.77
C PHE A 51 -2.62 10.63 -2.36
N ALA A 52 -3.35 11.14 -3.34
CA ALA A 52 -4.61 11.84 -3.18
C ALA A 52 -5.59 11.38 -4.26
N VAL A 53 -6.89 11.45 -3.99
CA VAL A 53 -7.95 11.12 -4.95
C VAL A 53 -9.05 12.15 -4.87
N ASP A 54 -9.45 12.70 -6.03
CA ASP A 54 -10.56 13.61 -6.20
C ASP A 54 -11.62 12.99 -7.12
N TYR A 55 -12.87 13.05 -6.72
CA TYR A 55 -14.00 12.49 -7.44
C TYR A 55 -14.79 13.57 -8.18
N TYR A 56 -15.25 13.22 -9.38
CA TYR A 56 -16.01 14.10 -10.25
C TYR A 56 -17.33 13.43 -10.69
N GLN A 57 -18.30 14.25 -11.03
CA GLN A 57 -19.59 13.77 -11.53
C GLN A 57 -19.43 12.84 -12.73
N GLY A 58 -20.20 11.76 -12.73
CA GLY A 58 -20.15 10.73 -13.76
C GLY A 58 -19.18 9.60 -13.50
N GLY A 59 -18.59 9.53 -12.29
CA GLY A 59 -17.72 8.45 -11.83
C GLY A 59 -16.23 8.63 -12.19
N TYR A 60 -15.83 9.81 -12.70
CA TYR A 60 -14.41 10.08 -12.95
C TYR A 60 -13.68 10.29 -11.63
N ALA A 61 -12.42 9.88 -11.58
CA ALA A 61 -11.54 10.13 -10.46
C ALA A 61 -10.16 10.59 -10.91
N LEU A 62 -9.66 11.66 -10.29
CA LEU A 62 -8.27 12.12 -10.46
C LEU A 62 -7.45 11.60 -9.30
N MET A 63 -6.53 10.70 -9.57
CA MET A 63 -5.54 10.21 -8.63
C MET A 63 -4.23 10.97 -8.79
N GLU A 64 -3.61 11.36 -7.70
CA GLU A 64 -2.27 11.93 -7.68
C GLU A 64 -1.35 11.02 -6.88
N VAL A 65 -0.23 10.62 -7.44
CA VAL A 65 0.89 10.05 -6.70
C VAL A 65 1.84 11.19 -6.35
N ILE A 66 1.96 11.48 -5.06
CA ILE A 66 2.67 12.66 -4.57
C ILE A 66 4.14 12.65 -5.04
N GLY A 67 4.50 13.69 -5.79
CA GLY A 67 5.86 13.85 -6.33
C GLY A 67 6.17 13.01 -7.56
N ASP A 68 5.17 12.38 -8.20
CA ASP A 68 5.31 11.69 -9.49
C ASP A 68 4.31 12.24 -10.51
N CYS A 69 3.12 11.69 -10.61
CA CYS A 69 2.20 11.94 -11.72
C CYS A 69 0.74 11.98 -11.26
N ARG A 70 -0.12 12.61 -12.07
CA ARG A 70 -1.58 12.57 -11.93
C ARG A 70 -2.18 11.64 -12.98
N TYR A 71 -3.26 10.94 -12.60
CA TYR A 71 -3.93 9.95 -13.41
C TYR A 71 -5.44 10.18 -13.36
N LEU A 72 -6.06 10.39 -14.52
CA LEU A 72 -7.50 10.48 -14.63
C LEU A 72 -8.07 9.09 -14.94
N VAL A 73 -8.77 8.50 -13.98
CA VAL A 73 -9.59 7.29 -14.21
C VAL A 73 -10.85 7.72 -14.93
N VAL A 74 -11.04 7.19 -16.13
CA VAL A 74 -12.21 7.42 -16.97
C VAL A 74 -13.08 6.17 -16.92
N PRO A 75 -14.33 6.26 -16.46
CA PRO A 75 -15.23 5.10 -16.37
C PRO A 75 -15.49 4.43 -17.71
N GLU A 76 -15.79 3.14 -17.68
CA GLU A 76 -16.14 2.39 -18.88
C GLU A 76 -17.30 3.07 -19.66
N GLY A 77 -17.10 3.21 -20.97
CA GLY A 77 -18.07 3.84 -21.87
C GLY A 77 -18.19 5.36 -21.76
N LYS A 78 -17.34 6.02 -20.96
CA LYS A 78 -17.23 7.48 -20.91
C LYS A 78 -16.07 7.98 -21.80
N GLU A 79 -16.19 9.22 -22.24
CA GLU A 79 -15.19 9.88 -23.06
C GLU A 79 -14.16 10.61 -22.20
N VAL A 80 -12.93 10.68 -22.69
CA VAL A 80 -11.87 11.51 -22.08
C VAL A 80 -12.26 12.98 -22.26
N PRO A 81 -12.22 13.82 -21.21
CA PRO A 81 -12.53 15.24 -21.30
C PRO A 81 -11.64 15.97 -22.36
N GLU A 82 -12.27 16.80 -23.18
CA GLU A 82 -11.51 17.66 -24.11
C GLU A 82 -10.69 18.70 -23.35
N GLY A 83 -9.47 18.96 -23.82
CA GLY A 83 -8.57 19.95 -23.21
C GLY A 83 -7.95 19.51 -21.88
N LEU A 84 -7.91 18.18 -21.63
CA LEU A 84 -7.16 17.63 -20.50
C LEU A 84 -5.68 18.04 -20.59
N ASP A 85 -5.09 18.41 -19.44
CA ASP A 85 -3.66 18.73 -19.34
C ASP A 85 -2.82 17.51 -19.74
N GLU A 86 -1.85 17.70 -20.64
CA GLU A 86 -0.98 16.63 -21.18
C GLU A 86 -0.15 15.92 -20.10
N SER A 87 0.05 16.54 -18.94
CA SER A 87 0.73 15.92 -17.79
C SER A 87 -0.13 14.89 -17.06
N ILE A 88 -1.45 14.87 -17.28
CA ILE A 88 -2.38 13.91 -16.69
C ILE A 88 -2.47 12.68 -17.57
N LYS A 89 -2.10 11.54 -17.06
CA LYS A 89 -2.24 10.25 -17.74
C LYS A 89 -3.66 9.73 -17.64
N VAL A 90 -4.18 9.21 -18.73
CA VAL A 90 -5.54 8.63 -18.76
C VAL A 90 -5.47 7.15 -18.44
N LEU A 91 -6.30 6.71 -17.50
CA LEU A 91 -6.58 5.31 -17.18
C LEU A 91 -8.03 5.02 -17.59
N GLN A 92 -8.21 4.48 -18.80
CA GLN A 92 -9.53 4.14 -19.31
C GLN A 92 -9.96 2.78 -18.78
N GLN A 93 -11.05 2.73 -18.03
CA GLN A 93 -11.65 1.46 -17.61
C GLN A 93 -12.37 0.74 -18.79
N PRO A 94 -12.44 -0.60 -18.78
CA PRO A 94 -11.94 -1.48 -17.72
C PRO A 94 -10.41 -1.62 -17.74
N LEU A 95 -9.78 -1.65 -16.56
CA LEU A 95 -8.37 -1.97 -16.39
C LEU A 95 -8.28 -3.47 -16.07
N ASP A 96 -8.24 -4.31 -17.09
CA ASP A 96 -8.39 -5.77 -17.00
C ASP A 96 -7.20 -6.55 -17.57
N THR A 97 -6.17 -5.85 -18.05
CA THR A 97 -4.93 -6.45 -18.57
C THR A 97 -3.70 -5.73 -17.97
N ILE A 98 -3.64 -5.75 -16.63
CA ILE A 98 -2.60 -5.06 -15.87
C ILE A 98 -1.29 -5.87 -15.88
N TYR A 99 -0.14 -5.19 -16.11
CA TYR A 99 1.18 -5.67 -15.73
C TYR A 99 1.52 -5.19 -14.32
N LEU A 100 1.63 -6.12 -13.37
CA LEU A 100 1.94 -5.82 -11.97
C LEU A 100 3.39 -6.18 -11.64
N GLN A 101 4.21 -5.17 -11.39
CA GLN A 101 5.59 -5.29 -10.92
C GLN A 101 5.73 -4.98 -9.42
N ALA A 102 4.84 -4.16 -8.86
CA ALA A 102 4.79 -3.85 -7.44
C ALA A 102 4.32 -5.06 -6.64
N THR A 103 5.24 -5.88 -6.13
CA THR A 103 4.92 -7.16 -5.45
C THR A 103 4.09 -6.97 -4.18
N SER A 104 4.24 -5.83 -3.49
CA SER A 104 3.45 -5.47 -2.30
C SER A 104 1.97 -5.23 -2.60
N ALA A 105 1.63 -4.88 -3.84
CA ALA A 105 0.24 -4.63 -4.25
C ALA A 105 -0.56 -5.91 -4.47
N MET A 106 0.09 -7.04 -4.81
CA MET A 106 -0.61 -8.29 -5.16
C MET A 106 -1.60 -8.73 -4.08
N ALA A 107 -1.18 -8.71 -2.82
CA ALA A 107 -2.05 -9.10 -1.72
C ALA A 107 -3.25 -8.15 -1.56
N LEU A 108 -3.07 -6.85 -1.83
CA LEU A 108 -4.17 -5.87 -1.79
C LEU A 108 -5.17 -6.09 -2.93
N PHE A 109 -4.70 -6.42 -4.13
CA PHE A 109 -5.57 -6.83 -5.24
C PHE A 109 -6.36 -8.10 -4.89
N ASP A 110 -5.73 -9.07 -4.22
CA ASP A 110 -6.41 -10.30 -3.77
C ASP A 110 -7.55 -10.00 -2.78
N ARG A 111 -7.32 -9.09 -1.83
CA ARG A 111 -8.31 -8.70 -0.81
C ARG A 111 -9.56 -8.03 -1.34
N ILE A 112 -9.48 -7.41 -2.50
CA ILE A 112 -10.63 -6.76 -3.15
C ILE A 112 -11.18 -7.58 -4.34
N ASP A 113 -10.81 -8.87 -4.44
CA ASP A 113 -11.18 -9.73 -5.58
C ASP A 113 -10.80 -9.10 -6.93
N GLY A 114 -9.60 -8.47 -6.97
CA GLY A 114 -9.06 -7.75 -8.12
C GLY A 114 -8.04 -8.52 -8.94
N LEU A 115 -7.67 -9.77 -8.56
CA LEU A 115 -6.64 -10.54 -9.26
C LEU A 115 -7.01 -10.85 -10.72
N GLY A 116 -8.31 -10.88 -11.05
CA GLY A 116 -8.78 -11.07 -12.42
C GLY A 116 -8.34 -9.99 -13.40
N SER A 117 -7.99 -8.81 -12.90
CA SER A 117 -7.49 -7.67 -13.70
C SER A 117 -5.98 -7.77 -13.99
N ILE A 118 -5.24 -8.63 -13.28
CA ILE A 118 -3.79 -8.79 -13.45
C ILE A 118 -3.54 -9.92 -14.45
N ARG A 119 -3.04 -9.55 -15.63
CA ARG A 119 -2.67 -10.51 -16.66
C ARG A 119 -1.19 -10.84 -16.68
N LEU A 120 -0.34 -9.85 -16.38
CA LEU A 120 1.09 -9.93 -16.49
C LEU A 120 1.75 -9.58 -15.14
N VAL A 121 2.83 -10.28 -14.79
CA VAL A 121 3.55 -10.05 -13.54
C VAL A 121 5.07 -10.05 -13.74
N GLY A 122 5.75 -9.25 -12.92
CA GLY A 122 7.20 -9.14 -12.93
C GLY A 122 7.93 -10.14 -12.03
N THR A 123 7.20 -10.99 -11.32
CA THR A 123 7.76 -11.99 -10.40
C THR A 123 7.40 -13.40 -10.89
N ARG A 124 8.35 -14.32 -10.85
CA ARG A 124 8.12 -15.73 -11.20
C ARG A 124 7.24 -16.41 -10.16
N LYS A 125 6.59 -17.51 -10.56
CA LYS A 125 5.65 -18.27 -9.71
C LYS A 125 6.24 -18.63 -8.35
N ASP A 126 7.48 -19.09 -8.31
CA ASP A 126 8.19 -19.49 -7.09
C ASP A 126 8.59 -18.32 -6.16
N GLY A 127 8.46 -17.09 -6.63
CA GLY A 127 8.65 -15.87 -5.84
C GLY A 127 7.37 -15.29 -5.23
N TRP A 128 6.19 -15.91 -5.48
CA TRP A 128 4.94 -15.45 -4.92
C TRP A 128 4.55 -16.19 -3.65
N TYR A 129 4.06 -15.44 -2.67
CA TYR A 129 3.51 -15.94 -1.40
C TYR A 129 2.01 -15.68 -1.24
N VAL A 130 1.39 -14.99 -2.21
CA VAL A 130 -0.07 -14.85 -2.33
C VAL A 130 -0.59 -16.08 -3.06
N GLU A 131 -1.26 -16.99 -2.34
CA GLU A 131 -1.68 -18.31 -2.86
C GLU A 131 -2.56 -18.21 -4.11
N ASN A 132 -3.49 -17.25 -4.14
CA ASN A 132 -4.37 -17.05 -5.29
C ASN A 132 -3.61 -16.57 -6.54
N ALA A 133 -2.52 -15.80 -6.37
CA ALA A 133 -1.64 -15.41 -7.47
C ALA A 133 -0.85 -16.62 -8.02
N VAL A 134 -0.30 -17.46 -7.12
CA VAL A 134 0.35 -18.73 -7.51
C VAL A 134 -0.60 -19.59 -8.33
N LYS A 135 -1.83 -19.79 -7.85
CA LYS A 135 -2.88 -20.54 -8.55
C LYS A 135 -3.23 -19.93 -9.91
N ALA A 136 -3.36 -18.60 -9.98
CA ALA A 136 -3.63 -17.92 -11.25
C ALA A 136 -2.53 -18.14 -12.29
N MET A 137 -1.25 -18.17 -11.84
CA MET A 137 -0.12 -18.49 -12.72
C MET A 137 -0.12 -19.99 -13.15
N GLU A 138 -0.47 -20.92 -12.26
CA GLU A 138 -0.57 -22.34 -12.58
C GLU A 138 -1.66 -22.63 -13.61
N GLU A 139 -2.76 -21.88 -13.55
CA GLU A 139 -3.88 -21.96 -14.49
C GLU A 139 -3.64 -21.18 -15.80
N GLY A 140 -2.51 -20.47 -15.94
CA GLY A 140 -2.18 -19.65 -17.11
C GLY A 140 -3.02 -18.37 -17.25
N ARG A 141 -3.76 -17.99 -16.22
CA ARG A 141 -4.51 -16.71 -16.17
C ARG A 141 -3.59 -15.51 -15.95
N MET A 142 -2.44 -15.74 -15.32
CA MET A 142 -1.43 -14.73 -15.03
C MET A 142 -0.08 -15.22 -15.55
N LEU A 143 0.63 -14.39 -16.33
CA LEU A 143 1.86 -14.75 -17.03
C LEU A 143 3.05 -13.92 -16.50
N PHE A 144 4.22 -14.55 -16.42
CA PHE A 144 5.46 -13.82 -16.12
C PHE A 144 5.93 -13.07 -17.37
N SER A 145 6.08 -11.73 -17.25
CA SER A 145 6.46 -10.82 -18.34
C SER A 145 7.76 -10.06 -18.04
N GLY A 146 8.74 -10.74 -17.46
CA GLY A 146 10.04 -10.15 -17.15
C GLY A 146 10.06 -9.29 -15.88
N SER A 147 11.26 -8.82 -15.49
CA SER A 147 11.46 -7.98 -14.30
C SER A 147 11.34 -6.49 -14.63
N TYR A 148 11.26 -5.63 -13.59
CA TYR A 148 11.20 -4.17 -13.74
C TYR A 148 12.30 -3.56 -14.64
N SER A 149 13.47 -4.21 -14.73
CA SER A 149 14.60 -3.75 -15.54
C SER A 149 14.66 -4.40 -16.93
N GLN A 150 13.90 -5.46 -17.14
CA GLN A 150 13.86 -6.24 -18.39
C GLN A 150 12.46 -6.85 -18.59
N PRO A 151 11.42 -6.02 -18.81
CA PRO A 151 10.10 -6.53 -19.13
C PRO A 151 10.04 -7.11 -20.54
N ASP A 152 9.13 -8.02 -20.77
CA ASP A 152 8.83 -8.57 -22.10
C ASP A 152 7.83 -7.67 -22.81
N TYR A 153 8.33 -6.71 -23.56
CA TYR A 153 7.53 -5.72 -24.29
C TYR A 153 6.64 -6.35 -25.35
N GLU A 154 7.10 -7.45 -26.00
CA GLU A 154 6.33 -8.16 -27.03
C GLU A 154 5.11 -8.80 -26.38
N LEU A 155 5.29 -9.49 -25.27
CA LEU A 155 4.20 -10.11 -24.52
C LEU A 155 3.22 -9.05 -23.97
N MET A 156 3.71 -7.89 -23.49
CA MET A 156 2.84 -6.80 -23.04
C MET A 156 1.92 -6.30 -24.16
N VAL A 157 2.43 -6.18 -25.37
CA VAL A 157 1.63 -5.76 -26.53
C VAL A 157 0.71 -6.88 -27.02
N GLU A 158 1.17 -8.14 -27.05
CA GLU A 158 0.39 -9.31 -27.49
C GLU A 158 -0.83 -9.52 -26.58
N GLU A 159 -0.65 -9.39 -25.27
CA GLU A 159 -1.73 -9.56 -24.29
C GLU A 159 -2.61 -8.28 -24.14
N GLY A 160 -2.28 -7.20 -24.84
CA GLY A 160 -3.06 -5.97 -24.80
C GLY A 160 -2.97 -5.24 -23.45
N CYS A 161 -1.78 -5.22 -22.84
CA CYS A 161 -1.56 -4.56 -21.56
C CYS A 161 -2.07 -3.10 -21.58
N ASN A 162 -2.94 -2.75 -20.64
CA ASN A 162 -3.58 -1.44 -20.58
C ASN A 162 -3.17 -0.58 -19.36
N LEU A 163 -2.37 -1.14 -18.45
CA LEU A 163 -1.75 -0.43 -17.33
C LEU A 163 -0.52 -1.21 -16.85
N ALA A 164 0.59 -0.52 -16.60
CA ALA A 164 1.74 -1.06 -15.87
C ALA A 164 1.78 -0.43 -14.47
N ILE A 165 1.69 -1.26 -13.42
CA ILE A 165 1.84 -0.85 -12.02
C ILE A 165 3.24 -1.25 -11.57
N GLU A 166 4.11 -0.26 -11.48
CA GLU A 166 5.52 -0.40 -11.12
C GLU A 166 5.78 0.01 -9.68
N SER A 167 6.77 -0.60 -9.06
CA SER A 167 7.31 -0.12 -7.79
C SER A 167 8.31 1.02 -8.00
N THR A 168 8.72 1.67 -6.92
CA THR A 168 9.76 2.72 -6.96
C THR A 168 11.11 2.24 -7.54
N MET A 169 11.30 0.91 -7.71
CA MET A 169 12.48 0.36 -8.39
C MET A 169 12.60 0.80 -9.85
N ILE A 170 11.49 1.12 -10.52
CA ILE A 170 11.49 1.62 -11.91
C ILE A 170 12.23 2.96 -12.04
N LEU A 171 12.32 3.73 -10.94
CA LEU A 171 13.07 5.00 -10.92
C LEU A 171 14.57 4.81 -11.16
N HIS A 172 15.09 3.59 -10.93
CA HIS A 172 16.46 3.20 -11.28
C HIS A 172 16.60 2.74 -12.74
N ALA A 173 15.49 2.59 -13.47
CA ALA A 173 15.45 2.15 -14.84
C ALA A 173 14.55 3.07 -15.71
N PRO A 174 14.81 4.40 -15.78
CA PRO A 174 13.91 5.36 -16.43
C PRO A 174 13.65 5.05 -17.91
N LYS A 175 14.63 4.46 -18.62
CA LYS A 175 14.46 4.03 -20.01
C LYS A 175 13.42 2.93 -20.19
N VAL A 176 13.25 2.07 -19.18
CA VAL A 176 12.22 1.03 -19.20
C VAL A 176 10.84 1.67 -19.09
N ARG A 177 10.66 2.62 -18.16
CA ARG A 177 9.43 3.42 -18.04
C ARG A 177 9.09 4.09 -19.38
N GLU A 178 10.05 4.81 -19.97
CA GLU A 178 9.88 5.48 -21.27
C GLU A 178 9.46 4.50 -22.38
N MET A 179 10.07 3.31 -22.44
CA MET A 179 9.73 2.29 -23.43
C MET A 179 8.31 1.76 -23.28
N ILE A 180 7.85 1.50 -22.04
CA ILE A 180 6.48 1.07 -21.77
C ILE A 180 5.50 2.18 -22.22
N GLU A 181 5.77 3.43 -21.84
CA GLU A 181 4.93 4.57 -22.21
C GLU A 181 4.90 4.81 -23.74
N GLN A 182 6.00 4.56 -24.47
CA GLN A 182 6.05 4.62 -25.96
C GLN A 182 5.17 3.56 -26.63
N LEU A 183 4.88 2.44 -25.95
CA LEU A 183 3.92 1.44 -26.41
C LEU A 183 2.45 1.88 -26.22
N GLY A 184 2.22 3.06 -25.62
CA GLY A 184 0.89 3.56 -25.29
C GLY A 184 0.33 3.00 -24.00
N ILE A 185 1.16 2.33 -23.19
CA ILE A 185 0.77 1.73 -21.90
C ILE A 185 1.07 2.76 -20.80
N PRO A 186 0.08 3.27 -20.07
CA PRO A 186 0.33 4.16 -18.95
C PRO A 186 1.10 3.42 -17.84
N VAL A 187 2.08 4.11 -17.24
CA VAL A 187 2.86 3.59 -16.12
C VAL A 187 2.44 4.31 -14.86
N PHE A 188 1.92 3.55 -13.89
CA PHE A 188 1.60 3.99 -12.55
C PHE A 188 2.71 3.54 -11.60
N VAL A 189 3.38 4.48 -10.93
CA VAL A 189 4.45 4.16 -9.97
C VAL A 189 3.88 4.18 -8.56
N GLU A 190 3.81 3.01 -7.92
CA GLU A 190 3.34 2.86 -6.56
C GLU A 190 4.35 3.43 -5.55
N HIS A 191 3.94 4.38 -4.73
CA HIS A 191 4.76 4.97 -3.67
C HIS A 191 4.45 4.43 -2.25
N ALA A 192 3.74 3.30 -2.12
CA ALA A 192 3.44 2.71 -0.82
C ALA A 192 4.70 2.44 0.03
N SER A 193 5.84 2.19 -0.62
CA SER A 193 7.13 2.01 0.08
C SER A 193 7.65 3.29 0.76
N TYR A 194 7.10 4.46 0.43
CA TYR A 194 7.46 5.74 1.06
C TYR A 194 6.53 6.12 2.21
N GLU A 195 5.47 5.34 2.46
CA GLU A 195 4.59 5.55 3.61
C GLU A 195 5.34 5.25 4.92
N LYS A 196 5.35 6.22 5.82
CA LYS A 196 5.98 6.08 7.15
C LYS A 196 5.10 5.30 8.12
N HIS A 197 3.77 5.40 7.97
CA HIS A 197 2.82 4.65 8.79
C HIS A 197 2.53 3.28 8.14
N PRO A 198 2.59 2.16 8.89
CA PRO A 198 2.36 0.84 8.32
C PRO A 198 0.97 0.70 7.67
N LEU A 199 -0.09 1.23 8.30
CA LEU A 199 -1.42 1.24 7.69
C LEU A 199 -1.54 2.19 6.49
N GLY A 200 -0.69 3.20 6.35
CA GLY A 200 -0.63 4.02 5.14
C GLY A 200 -0.29 3.17 3.91
N ARG A 201 0.59 2.17 4.05
CA ARG A 201 0.91 1.21 2.99
C ARG A 201 -0.30 0.36 2.61
N THR A 202 -1.05 -0.12 3.60
CA THR A 202 -2.26 -0.92 3.41
C THR A 202 -3.38 -0.09 2.78
N GLU A 203 -3.45 1.20 3.10
CA GLU A 203 -4.47 2.12 2.58
C GLU A 203 -4.39 2.35 1.06
N TRP A 204 -3.26 2.01 0.42
CA TRP A 204 -3.15 1.98 -1.04
C TRP A 204 -4.16 1.03 -1.71
N VAL A 205 -4.77 0.12 -0.95
CA VAL A 205 -5.90 -0.69 -1.45
C VAL A 205 -7.03 0.18 -1.99
N LYS A 206 -7.24 1.38 -1.42
CA LYS A 206 -8.25 2.34 -1.88
C LYS A 206 -7.95 2.88 -3.28
N VAL A 207 -6.66 3.08 -3.60
CA VAL A 207 -6.22 3.47 -4.96
C VAL A 207 -6.56 2.38 -5.97
N TYR A 208 -6.32 1.12 -5.62
CA TYR A 208 -6.69 -0.02 -6.48
C TYR A 208 -8.21 -0.20 -6.56
N GLY A 209 -8.94 0.11 -5.48
CA GLY A 209 -10.40 0.19 -5.48
C GLY A 209 -10.91 1.16 -6.53
N VAL A 210 -10.37 2.38 -6.56
CA VAL A 210 -10.71 3.42 -7.57
C VAL A 210 -10.41 2.95 -8.99
N MET A 211 -9.26 2.29 -9.21
CA MET A 211 -8.88 1.78 -10.54
C MET A 211 -9.86 0.72 -11.06
N LEU A 212 -10.43 -0.10 -10.17
CA LEU A 212 -11.22 -1.28 -10.50
C LEU A 212 -12.72 -1.15 -10.20
N ASP A 213 -13.22 0.03 -9.82
CA ASP A 213 -14.62 0.23 -9.37
C ASP A 213 -14.99 -0.67 -8.17
N LYS A 214 -14.05 -0.78 -7.19
CA LYS A 214 -14.12 -1.64 -6.00
C LYS A 214 -13.82 -0.88 -4.70
N GLU A 215 -14.23 0.40 -4.63
CA GLU A 215 -13.96 1.25 -3.48
C GLU A 215 -14.62 0.74 -2.19
N GLN A 216 -15.79 0.11 -2.31
CA GLN A 216 -16.51 -0.44 -1.16
C GLN A 216 -15.76 -1.63 -0.55
N GLU A 217 -15.26 -2.54 -1.38
CA GLU A 217 -14.44 -3.68 -0.96
C GLU A 217 -13.12 -3.21 -0.35
N ALA A 218 -12.50 -2.18 -0.97
CA ALA A 218 -11.27 -1.59 -0.49
C ALA A 218 -11.43 -0.95 0.89
N GLU A 219 -12.49 -0.15 1.09
CA GLU A 219 -12.81 0.46 2.38
C GLU A 219 -13.11 -0.61 3.44
N ALA A 220 -13.96 -1.60 3.10
CA ALA A 220 -14.31 -2.67 4.03
C ALA A 220 -13.09 -3.47 4.46
N PHE A 221 -12.19 -3.80 3.53
CA PHE A 221 -10.94 -4.48 3.85
C PHE A 221 -10.03 -3.60 4.73
N PHE A 222 -9.79 -2.34 4.33
CA PHE A 222 -8.94 -1.43 5.10
C PHE A 222 -9.43 -1.26 6.53
N GLN A 223 -10.75 -1.19 6.73
CA GLN A 223 -11.36 -1.11 8.06
C GLN A 223 -11.01 -2.32 8.93
N THR A 224 -10.89 -3.52 8.37
CA THR A 224 -10.47 -4.70 9.16
C THR A 224 -9.06 -4.52 9.74
N GLN A 225 -8.15 -3.92 8.98
CA GLN A 225 -6.77 -3.69 9.40
C GLN A 225 -6.67 -2.58 10.45
N THR A 226 -7.47 -1.52 10.32
CA THR A 226 -7.53 -0.46 11.33
C THR A 226 -8.17 -0.96 12.63
N ASP A 227 -9.21 -1.80 12.53
CA ASP A 227 -9.88 -2.38 13.71
C ASP A 227 -8.94 -3.31 14.49
N ALA A 228 -8.09 -4.07 13.82
CA ALA A 228 -7.11 -4.94 14.45
C ALA A 228 -6.18 -4.18 15.41
N ILE A 229 -5.77 -2.96 15.04
CA ILE A 229 -4.86 -2.15 15.86
C ILE A 229 -5.57 -1.14 16.79
N ARG A 230 -6.89 -1.02 16.69
CA ARG A 230 -7.65 -0.03 17.48
C ARG A 230 -7.42 -0.20 18.98
N GLN A 231 -7.28 -1.43 19.44
CA GLN A 231 -7.02 -1.77 20.85
C GLN A 231 -5.67 -1.25 21.36
N PHE A 232 -4.74 -0.90 20.47
CA PHE A 232 -3.38 -0.44 20.83
C PHE A 232 -3.23 1.07 20.87
N ARG A 233 -4.28 1.86 20.63
CA ARG A 233 -4.21 3.34 20.60
C ARG A 233 -3.64 3.95 21.87
N ASP A 234 -3.99 3.38 23.04
CA ASP A 234 -3.69 3.94 24.37
C ASP A 234 -2.93 2.93 25.26
N ILE A 235 -2.23 1.97 24.65
CA ILE A 235 -1.45 1.02 25.46
C ILE A 235 -0.20 1.69 26.03
N GLU A 236 0.16 1.29 27.25
CA GLU A 236 1.43 1.69 27.83
C GLU A 236 2.59 0.96 27.09
N ASN A 237 3.68 1.68 26.85
CA ASN A 237 4.89 1.07 26.31
C ASN A 237 5.43 0.04 27.31
N THR A 238 5.72 -1.16 26.84
CA THR A 238 6.20 -2.28 27.68
C THR A 238 7.60 -2.07 28.24
N GLY A 239 8.34 -1.08 27.73
CA GLY A 239 9.77 -0.88 28.00
C GLY A 239 10.67 -1.90 27.32
N LYS A 240 10.11 -2.90 26.62
CA LYS A 240 10.86 -3.94 25.93
C LYS A 240 11.53 -3.44 24.68
N THR A 241 12.75 -3.92 24.44
CA THR A 241 13.59 -3.52 23.30
C THR A 241 13.68 -4.64 22.27
N VAL A 242 13.59 -4.27 20.98
CA VAL A 242 13.54 -5.21 19.85
C VAL A 242 14.58 -4.83 18.81
N ALA A 243 15.37 -5.81 18.35
CA ALA A 243 16.19 -5.68 17.15
C ALA A 243 15.56 -6.51 16.01
N PHE A 244 15.35 -5.88 14.85
CA PHE A 244 14.82 -6.52 13.64
C PHE A 244 15.91 -6.45 12.56
N PHE A 245 16.37 -7.58 12.04
CA PHE A 245 17.53 -7.64 11.16
C PHE A 245 17.54 -8.86 10.25
N TYR A 246 18.41 -8.80 9.24
CA TYR A 246 18.84 -9.98 8.47
C TYR A 246 20.34 -9.90 8.18
N LEU A 247 20.95 -11.04 7.88
CA LEU A 247 22.36 -11.13 7.46
C LEU A 247 22.42 -11.15 5.92
N ALA A 248 23.19 -10.25 5.35
CA ALA A 248 23.48 -10.29 3.92
C ALA A 248 24.60 -11.30 3.62
N SER A 249 24.67 -11.78 2.39
CA SER A 249 25.65 -12.77 1.94
C SER A 249 27.12 -12.33 2.08
N ASN A 250 27.36 -11.03 2.19
CA ASN A 250 28.68 -10.45 2.45
C ASN A 250 29.04 -10.36 3.95
N GLY A 251 28.17 -10.88 4.84
CA GLY A 251 28.37 -10.86 6.30
C GLY A 251 27.95 -9.55 6.98
N SER A 252 27.42 -8.55 6.26
CA SER A 252 26.87 -7.36 6.89
C SER A 252 25.49 -7.64 7.51
N VAL A 253 25.19 -6.93 8.59
CA VAL A 253 23.86 -6.98 9.23
C VAL A 253 23.02 -5.82 8.73
N ASN A 254 21.87 -6.12 8.16
CA ASN A 254 20.95 -5.09 7.71
C ASN A 254 19.81 -4.93 8.71
N VAL A 255 19.61 -3.69 9.15
CA VAL A 255 18.55 -3.28 10.07
C VAL A 255 17.60 -2.31 9.37
N ARG A 256 16.38 -2.14 9.89
CA ARG A 256 15.44 -1.17 9.32
C ARG A 256 15.88 0.26 9.61
N ALA A 257 15.75 1.12 8.61
CA ALA A 257 16.01 2.55 8.77
C ALA A 257 14.98 3.20 9.70
N THR A 258 15.31 4.33 10.31
CA THR A 258 14.43 5.08 11.22
C THR A 258 13.07 5.41 10.59
N SER A 259 13.07 5.73 9.28
CA SER A 259 11.86 6.09 8.52
C SER A 259 11.04 4.89 8.00
N ASP A 260 11.54 3.65 8.18
CA ASP A 260 10.83 2.45 7.70
C ASP A 260 9.58 2.17 8.56
N TYR A 261 8.58 1.56 7.96
CA TYR A 261 7.31 1.25 8.63
C TYR A 261 7.42 0.19 9.74
N VAL A 262 8.41 -0.69 9.70
CA VAL A 262 8.59 -1.76 10.71
C VAL A 262 8.91 -1.21 12.11
N PRO A 263 9.82 -0.23 12.29
CA PRO A 263 9.97 0.46 13.58
C PRO A 263 8.65 1.03 14.12
N LYS A 264 7.83 1.61 13.24
CA LYS A 264 6.52 2.16 13.64
C LYS A 264 5.52 1.06 14.05
N MET A 265 5.56 -0.11 13.42
CA MET A 265 4.75 -1.26 13.86
C MET A 265 5.13 -1.69 15.27
N MET A 266 6.42 -1.72 15.60
CA MET A 266 6.92 -2.06 16.95
C MET A 266 6.48 -1.03 17.99
N GLU A 267 6.54 0.27 17.63
CA GLU A 267 6.07 1.36 18.50
C GLU A 267 4.57 1.22 18.79
N ILE A 268 3.74 1.01 17.75
CA ILE A 268 2.28 0.80 17.91
C ILE A 268 2.00 -0.43 18.79
N ALA A 269 2.78 -1.49 18.65
CA ALA A 269 2.69 -2.69 19.47
C ALA A 269 3.15 -2.50 20.93
N GLY A 270 3.70 -1.34 21.28
CA GLY A 270 4.20 -0.99 22.62
C GLY A 270 5.64 -1.40 22.91
N GLY A 271 6.47 -1.62 21.89
CA GLY A 271 7.90 -1.93 22.00
C GLY A 271 8.81 -0.76 21.60
N ASN A 272 10.10 -0.94 21.83
CA ASN A 272 11.12 0.03 21.47
C ASN A 272 12.12 -0.60 20.46
N TYR A 273 12.21 -0.03 19.29
CA TYR A 273 13.20 -0.46 18.31
C TYR A 273 14.60 0.06 18.69
N VAL A 274 15.59 -0.82 18.79
CA VAL A 274 16.95 -0.45 19.29
C VAL A 274 17.73 0.44 18.32
N PHE A 275 17.33 0.51 17.05
CA PHE A 275 17.94 1.33 16.00
C PHE A 275 17.07 2.51 15.58
N SER A 276 16.27 3.06 16.50
CA SER A 276 15.34 4.16 16.22
C SER A 276 15.99 5.42 15.61
N ASP A 277 17.25 5.65 15.92
CA ASP A 277 18.03 6.83 15.49
C ASP A 277 19.18 6.49 14.51
N ILE A 278 19.09 5.33 13.83
CA ILE A 278 20.19 4.82 12.99
C ILE A 278 20.36 5.60 11.67
N SER A 279 19.33 6.33 11.24
CA SER A 279 19.34 7.09 9.99
C SER A 279 18.49 8.36 10.08
N ASP A 280 18.67 9.24 9.09
CA ASP A 280 17.81 10.41 8.92
C ASP A 280 16.33 9.98 8.78
N PRO A 281 15.41 10.52 9.62
CA PRO A 281 13.98 10.20 9.56
C PRO A 281 13.29 10.61 8.26
N ASP A 282 13.90 11.48 7.46
CA ASP A 282 13.40 11.88 6.15
C ASP A 282 14.03 11.11 4.99
N SER A 283 14.92 10.15 5.31
CA SER A 283 15.50 9.26 4.31
C SER A 283 14.41 8.37 3.68
N ARG A 284 14.52 8.14 2.37
CA ARG A 284 13.68 7.15 1.64
C ARG A 284 14.29 5.74 1.64
N ARG A 285 15.36 5.51 2.41
CA ARG A 285 15.97 4.17 2.53
C ARG A 285 15.16 3.34 3.52
N SER A 286 14.89 2.08 3.17
CA SER A 286 14.21 1.13 4.05
C SER A 286 15.15 0.42 5.02
N SER A 287 16.46 0.42 4.77
CA SER A 287 17.44 -0.31 5.58
C SER A 287 18.80 0.39 5.64
N VAL A 288 19.54 0.07 6.69
CA VAL A 288 20.93 0.47 6.92
C VAL A 288 21.77 -0.78 7.08
N SER A 289 22.94 -0.82 6.43
CA SER A 289 23.90 -1.92 6.54
C SER A 289 24.93 -1.58 7.59
N LEU A 290 25.13 -2.50 8.55
CA LEU A 290 26.07 -2.40 9.67
C LEU A 290 27.11 -3.51 9.60
N THR A 291 28.26 -3.29 10.20
CA THR A 291 29.16 -4.39 10.57
C THR A 291 28.54 -5.20 11.72
N MET A 292 29.01 -6.43 11.93
CA MET A 292 28.59 -7.24 13.07
C MET A 292 28.95 -6.57 14.41
N GLU A 293 30.07 -5.86 14.50
CA GLU A 293 30.50 -5.15 15.71
C GLU A 293 29.55 -3.98 16.04
N GLU A 294 29.13 -3.20 15.04
CA GLU A 294 28.17 -2.10 15.24
C GLU A 294 26.81 -2.65 15.68
N PHE A 295 26.33 -3.72 15.02
CA PHE A 295 25.10 -4.40 15.41
C PHE A 295 25.18 -4.95 16.83
N TYR A 296 26.26 -5.65 17.16
CA TYR A 296 26.50 -6.21 18.50
C TYR A 296 26.48 -5.11 19.57
N SER A 297 27.24 -4.03 19.36
CA SER A 297 27.32 -2.95 20.34
C SER A 297 25.97 -2.34 20.71
N THR A 298 25.03 -2.31 19.76
CA THR A 298 23.70 -1.71 19.93
C THR A 298 22.66 -2.73 20.41
N ALA A 299 22.68 -3.95 19.87
CA ALA A 299 21.59 -4.91 20.04
C ALA A 299 21.90 -6.05 21.02
N VAL A 300 23.12 -6.19 21.55
CA VAL A 300 23.49 -7.29 22.46
C VAL A 300 22.59 -7.36 23.70
N GLY A 301 22.11 -6.21 24.20
CA GLY A 301 21.22 -6.07 25.34
C GLY A 301 19.73 -6.10 25.03
N ALA A 302 19.33 -6.20 23.76
CA ALA A 302 17.93 -6.21 23.36
C ALA A 302 17.16 -7.37 24.02
N ASP A 303 15.90 -7.10 24.40
CA ASP A 303 15.02 -8.11 24.99
C ASP A 303 14.65 -9.17 23.97
N TYR A 304 14.39 -8.76 22.73
CA TYR A 304 13.97 -9.62 21.62
C TYR A 304 14.82 -9.40 20.38
N LEU A 305 15.09 -10.50 19.68
CA LEU A 305 15.66 -10.48 18.32
C LEU A 305 14.59 -11.02 17.35
N ILE A 306 14.38 -10.32 16.23
CA ILE A 306 13.53 -10.80 15.15
C ILE A 306 14.38 -10.92 13.88
N TYR A 307 14.55 -12.15 13.40
CA TYR A 307 15.21 -12.44 12.14
C TYR A 307 14.25 -12.25 10.97
N ASN A 308 14.65 -11.40 10.02
CA ASN A 308 13.84 -11.10 8.83
C ASN A 308 14.12 -12.10 7.70
N ALA A 309 13.33 -13.13 7.58
CA ALA A 309 13.45 -14.14 6.52
C ALA A 309 12.90 -13.72 5.16
N ALA A 310 12.39 -12.49 5.02
CA ALA A 310 11.90 -12.00 3.73
C ALA A 310 13.01 -11.82 2.68
N ILE A 311 14.26 -11.62 3.15
CA ILE A 311 15.42 -11.35 2.30
C ILE A 311 16.41 -12.52 2.31
N ASP A 312 16.52 -13.23 3.44
CA ASP A 312 17.39 -14.39 3.62
C ASP A 312 16.54 -15.64 3.91
N ASP A 313 17.15 -16.82 3.90
CA ASP A 313 16.42 -18.05 4.22
C ASP A 313 15.94 -18.07 5.67
N PRO A 314 14.73 -18.59 5.94
CA PRO A 314 14.22 -18.71 7.29
C PRO A 314 15.09 -19.65 8.13
N ILE A 315 15.21 -19.30 9.41
CA ILE A 315 15.88 -20.11 10.43
C ILE A 315 14.83 -20.57 11.47
N TYR A 316 15.04 -21.77 12.03
CA TYR A 316 14.07 -22.41 12.91
C TYR A 316 14.62 -22.67 14.31
N THR A 317 15.95 -22.61 14.49
CA THR A 317 16.63 -22.88 15.74
C THR A 317 17.61 -21.78 16.10
N ILE A 318 17.88 -21.63 17.40
CA ILE A 318 18.92 -20.73 17.90
C ILE A 318 20.29 -21.16 17.40
N ASP A 319 20.55 -22.46 17.29
CA ASP A 319 21.81 -22.99 16.77
C ASP A 319 22.06 -22.58 15.30
N GLU A 320 21.00 -22.52 14.46
CA GLU A 320 21.11 -22.01 13.10
C GLU A 320 21.50 -20.52 13.07
N LEU A 321 20.97 -19.71 13.98
CA LEU A 321 21.38 -18.31 14.11
C LEU A 321 22.85 -18.19 14.54
N ILE A 322 23.28 -18.94 15.57
CA ILE A 322 24.66 -18.96 16.06
C ILE A 322 25.62 -19.49 14.98
N ALA A 323 25.17 -20.42 14.14
CA ALA A 323 25.97 -20.92 13.01
C ALA A 323 26.21 -19.85 11.92
N LYS A 324 25.34 -18.84 11.80
CA LYS A 324 25.57 -17.70 10.89
C LYS A 324 26.69 -16.77 11.41
N ASP A 325 26.72 -16.51 12.72
CA ASP A 325 27.82 -15.81 13.41
C ASP A 325 27.82 -16.18 14.91
N SER A 326 28.98 -16.62 15.41
CA SER A 326 29.14 -17.08 16.80
C SER A 326 28.91 -16.00 17.86
N LEU A 327 29.01 -14.71 17.51
CA LEU A 327 28.74 -13.59 18.42
C LEU A 327 27.26 -13.59 18.90
N PHE A 328 26.33 -14.16 18.12
CA PHE A 328 24.94 -14.27 18.55
C PHE A 328 24.76 -15.00 19.90
N ALA A 329 25.64 -15.94 20.24
CA ALA A 329 25.61 -16.63 21.54
C ALA A 329 25.68 -15.68 22.74
N ASP A 330 26.22 -14.48 22.57
CA ASP A 330 26.37 -13.50 23.64
C ASP A 330 25.16 -12.60 23.85
N PHE A 331 24.24 -12.56 22.88
CA PHE A 331 23.05 -11.71 22.95
C PHE A 331 22.11 -12.14 24.09
N LYS A 332 21.55 -11.15 24.80
CA LYS A 332 20.59 -11.36 25.88
C LYS A 332 19.38 -12.19 25.42
N ALA A 333 18.80 -11.83 24.26
CA ALA A 333 17.64 -12.53 23.71
C ALA A 333 17.96 -13.99 23.38
N VAL A 334 19.15 -14.29 22.86
CA VAL A 334 19.60 -15.66 22.57
C VAL A 334 19.73 -16.48 23.86
N LYS A 335 20.37 -15.92 24.88
CA LYS A 335 20.53 -16.57 26.21
C LYS A 335 19.19 -16.84 26.89
N ASN A 336 18.18 -16.02 26.64
CA ASN A 336 16.84 -16.15 27.19
C ASN A 336 15.90 -17.00 26.33
N GLY A 337 16.31 -17.34 25.10
CA GLY A 337 15.45 -17.98 24.13
C GLY A 337 14.37 -17.07 23.54
N ASP A 338 14.58 -15.75 23.52
CA ASP A 338 13.63 -14.74 23.03
C ASP A 338 14.00 -14.26 21.60
N VAL A 339 14.19 -15.23 20.73
CA VAL A 339 14.53 -15.02 19.32
C VAL A 339 13.37 -15.50 18.45
N TRP A 340 12.98 -14.65 17.52
CA TRP A 340 11.84 -14.84 16.63
C TRP A 340 12.26 -14.74 15.18
N CYS A 341 11.45 -15.26 14.28
CA CYS A 341 11.68 -15.18 12.84
C CYS A 341 10.37 -14.86 12.10
N THR A 342 10.48 -14.11 11.01
CA THR A 342 9.35 -13.85 10.10
C THR A 342 9.29 -14.93 9.01
N GLY A 343 8.15 -15.03 8.32
CA GLY A 343 8.07 -15.78 7.08
C GLY A 343 8.70 -15.02 5.90
N LYS A 344 8.99 -15.74 4.82
CA LYS A 344 9.47 -15.16 3.54
C LYS A 344 8.45 -14.20 2.90
N TYR A 345 7.18 -14.37 3.19
CA TYR A 345 6.06 -13.58 2.63
C TYR A 345 6.05 -12.11 3.08
N LEU A 346 6.80 -11.72 4.12
CA LEU A 346 6.67 -10.41 4.77
C LEU A 346 6.75 -9.22 3.80
N PHE A 347 7.57 -9.28 2.76
CA PHE A 347 7.69 -8.20 1.78
C PHE A 347 6.47 -8.06 0.83
N GLN A 348 5.60 -9.08 0.79
CA GLN A 348 4.33 -9.07 0.05
C GLN A 348 3.11 -8.90 0.97
N ALA A 349 3.30 -8.95 2.28
CA ALA A 349 2.25 -9.04 3.29
C ALA A 349 1.68 -7.65 3.69
N THR A 350 1.38 -6.82 2.71
CA THR A 350 0.79 -5.49 2.96
C THR A 350 -0.66 -5.58 3.46
N ASP A 351 -1.28 -6.72 3.24
CA ASP A 351 -2.66 -7.02 3.60
C ASP A 351 -2.85 -7.51 5.05
N ILE A 352 -1.78 -7.88 5.76
CA ILE A 352 -1.83 -8.38 7.15
C ILE A 352 -1.12 -7.43 8.13
N THR A 353 -0.98 -6.17 7.75
CA THR A 353 -0.23 -5.18 8.56
C THR A 353 -0.79 -5.04 9.97
N GLY A 354 -2.11 -4.99 10.12
CA GLY A 354 -2.78 -4.90 11.41
C GLY A 354 -2.52 -6.13 12.28
N GLU A 355 -2.69 -7.31 11.71
CA GLU A 355 -2.47 -8.58 12.40
C GLU A 355 -0.99 -8.78 12.80
N LEU A 356 -0.05 -8.32 11.97
CA LEU A 356 1.37 -8.40 12.31
C LEU A 356 1.74 -7.48 13.49
N ILE A 357 1.07 -6.33 13.63
CA ILE A 357 1.20 -5.47 14.81
C ILE A 357 0.65 -6.18 16.06
N VAL A 358 -0.44 -6.93 15.91
CA VAL A 358 -0.97 -7.79 17.01
C VAL A 358 0.07 -8.83 17.41
N ASP A 359 0.70 -9.52 16.47
CA ASP A 359 1.75 -10.50 16.75
C ASP A 359 2.95 -9.87 17.48
N PHE A 360 3.38 -8.67 17.08
CA PHE A 360 4.42 -7.96 17.82
C PHE A 360 4.00 -7.65 19.26
N HIS A 361 2.76 -7.25 19.49
CA HIS A 361 2.24 -7.02 20.83
C HIS A 361 2.21 -8.31 21.65
N HIS A 362 1.73 -9.40 21.08
CA HIS A 362 1.71 -10.72 21.72
C HIS A 362 3.14 -11.17 22.12
N MET A 363 4.10 -11.02 21.21
CA MET A 363 5.51 -11.28 21.52
C MET A 363 6.00 -10.45 22.71
N LEU A 364 5.72 -9.13 22.73
CA LEU A 364 6.17 -8.22 23.79
C LEU A 364 5.53 -8.52 25.16
N THR A 365 4.31 -9.06 25.16
CA THR A 365 3.53 -9.35 26.37
C THR A 365 3.55 -10.82 26.77
N GLY A 366 4.25 -11.68 26.01
CA GLY A 366 4.39 -13.11 26.31
C GLY A 366 3.13 -13.93 26.03
N GLN A 367 2.27 -13.49 25.11
CA GLN A 367 1.14 -14.24 24.60
C GLN A 367 1.60 -15.23 23.51
N GLU A 368 0.94 -16.39 23.39
CA GLU A 368 1.35 -17.45 22.46
C GLU A 368 0.53 -17.46 21.14
N ASP A 369 -0.56 -16.68 21.08
CA ASP A 369 -1.44 -16.62 19.91
C ASP A 369 -0.83 -15.69 18.83
N MET A 370 0.06 -16.25 18.03
CA MET A 370 0.75 -15.58 16.93
C MET A 370 0.62 -16.37 15.63
N HIS A 371 0.48 -15.66 14.53
CA HIS A 371 0.21 -16.25 13.23
C HIS A 371 1.34 -16.01 12.21
N PHE A 372 2.06 -14.90 12.35
CA PHE A 372 3.01 -14.40 11.36
C PHE A 372 4.44 -14.36 11.86
N LEU A 373 4.63 -14.52 13.16
CA LEU A 373 5.93 -14.69 13.80
C LEU A 373 6.03 -16.07 14.43
N TYR A 374 7.20 -16.67 14.40
CA TYR A 374 7.46 -17.90 15.14
C TYR A 374 8.75 -17.80 15.95
N LYS A 375 8.71 -18.40 17.15
CA LYS A 375 9.84 -18.45 18.08
C LYS A 375 10.83 -19.53 17.66
N LEU A 376 12.14 -19.22 17.66
CA LEU A 376 13.18 -20.23 17.42
C LEU A 376 13.24 -21.22 18.58
N LYS A 377 13.56 -22.48 18.26
CA LYS A 377 13.70 -23.58 19.23
C LYS A 377 15.12 -23.69 19.73
#